data_ea10d1242a1d2a2d6eb98fb980348190
#
_entry.id   ea10d1242a1d2a2d6eb98fb980348190
#
_cell.length_a   1.000
_cell.length_b   1.000
_cell.length_c   1.000
_cell.angle_alpha   90.00
_cell.angle_beta   90.00
_cell.angle_gamma   90.00
#
_symmetry.space_group_name_H-M   'P 1'
#
loop_
_entity.id
_entity.type
_entity.pdbx_description
1 polymer ?
#
loop_
_entity_poly.entity_id
_entity_poly.type
_entity_poly.pdbx_seq_one_letter_code
_entity_poly.pdbx_strand_id
1 'polypeptide(L)'
;MSHYFKRSLLLALPIAFAFSSYSQTSIENVPKGWHLKDFTKDGYNGISLDKAYEFVKGKKSQTVIVAVIDSGIDTTHEDLKSVLWINKKESPGNGVDDDKNGYVDDIHGWNFIGGKDGRNVKEDSYEVARVYHKYKAKFKNIDPSTLSSEDKEIFKMWKRAEKEIVGNGQESGMQVLILRRTYDGAVKSDSILRVALAKETYSGTELEAFMPVTEEAKKAKSTFIYFFKANNSMEMTNKSFLDEFNQYLSGEEKKTQAAEKAPLNYRSDIVKDNYNDFNDRYYGNNDVMANTPFHGTHVSGIIGAVRKNGKGIDGIADNVRIMTIRAVPDGDEHDKDIALAIRYAVDNGAKIINMSFGKSFSPEKAWIDEAVKYADTKGVLLVHAAGNGAANLDSSENFPTAKFVGSKMKAPNWITVGASGDVKAGGIVASFSNFGKNEVDVFAPGVKIYSSIPGGNTYGNAQGTLSLIHI
;
A
#
# COMPACT_ATOMS: atom_id res chain seq x y z
N MET A 1 6.53 0.13 0.39
CA MET A 1 7.44 -0.89 0.95
C MET A 1 8.76 -1.03 0.18
N SER A 2 8.83 -0.85 -1.14
CA SER A 2 10.03 -1.13 -1.94
C SER A 2 11.27 -0.24 -1.73
N HIS A 3 11.16 0.91 -1.08
CA HIS A 3 12.27 1.88 -1.02
C HIS A 3 13.20 1.78 0.20
N TYR A 4 12.83 1.06 1.23
CA TYR A 4 13.70 0.85 2.40
C TYR A 4 14.92 0.00 2.08
N PHE A 5 14.76 -1.02 1.23
CA PHE A 5 15.89 -1.84 0.78
C PHE A 5 16.87 -1.10 -0.12
N LYS A 6 16.43 -0.08 -0.88
CA LYS A 6 17.30 0.68 -1.80
C LYS A 6 18.44 1.44 -1.11
N ARG A 7 18.21 1.99 0.09
CA ARG A 7 19.23 2.81 0.77
C ARG A 7 20.20 2.02 1.66
N SER A 8 19.76 0.92 2.24
CA SER A 8 20.57 0.14 3.17
C SER A 8 21.52 -0.84 2.49
N LEU A 9 21.23 -1.29 1.25
CA LEU A 9 22.08 -2.25 0.54
C LEU A 9 23.21 -1.61 -0.29
N LEU A 10 23.09 -0.32 -0.65
CA LEU A 10 24.14 0.42 -1.37
C LEU A 10 25.36 0.80 -0.51
N LEU A 11 25.30 0.58 0.82
CA LEU A 11 26.37 0.91 1.78
C LEU A 11 27.33 -0.25 2.09
N ALA A 12 27.28 -1.35 1.35
CA ALA A 12 28.16 -2.51 1.55
C ALA A 12 29.51 -2.44 0.79
N LEU A 13 29.93 -1.25 0.34
CA LEU A 13 31.30 -1.01 -0.10
C LEU A 13 32.11 -0.38 1.06
N PRO A 14 33.29 -0.88 1.40
CA PRO A 14 34.08 -0.34 2.50
C PRO A 14 34.71 0.98 2.07
N ILE A 15 34.09 2.10 2.37
CA ILE A 15 34.74 3.41 2.36
C ILE A 15 34.91 3.82 3.82
N ALA A 16 36.17 3.78 4.29
CA ALA A 16 36.55 4.35 5.57
C ALA A 16 36.35 5.86 5.52
N PHE A 17 35.34 6.36 6.23
CA PHE A 17 35.20 7.79 6.54
C PHE A 17 34.96 7.99 8.02
N ALA A 18 35.63 9.05 8.52
CA ALA A 18 35.74 9.47 9.89
C ALA A 18 34.37 9.57 10.59
N PHE A 19 34.30 8.90 11.76
CA PHE A 19 33.20 9.02 12.71
C PHE A 19 33.11 10.45 13.27
N SER A 20 32.11 11.21 12.82
CA SER A 20 31.55 12.27 13.63
C SER A 20 30.50 11.61 14.54
N SER A 21 30.77 11.62 15.84
CA SER A 21 29.89 11.06 16.87
C SER A 21 28.60 11.87 16.94
N TYR A 22 27.61 11.52 16.13
CA TYR A 22 26.23 11.90 16.45
C TYR A 22 25.71 10.87 17.45
N SER A 23 25.34 11.35 18.63
CA SER A 23 24.65 10.59 19.66
C SER A 23 23.49 9.83 19.03
N GLN A 24 23.62 8.51 18.87
CA GLN A 24 22.50 7.63 18.58
C GLN A 24 21.58 7.68 19.81
N THR A 25 20.52 8.48 19.73
CA THR A 25 19.40 8.30 20.64
C THR A 25 18.91 6.86 20.47
N SER A 26 18.94 6.09 21.54
CA SER A 26 18.37 4.75 21.58
C SER A 26 16.94 4.84 21.07
N ILE A 27 16.61 4.08 20.02
CA ILE A 27 15.25 3.99 19.49
C ILE A 27 14.44 3.31 20.61
N GLU A 28 13.70 4.09 21.37
CA GLU A 28 12.79 3.55 22.38
C GLU A 28 11.63 2.83 21.67
N ASN A 29 11.17 1.72 22.25
CA ASN A 29 9.97 1.05 21.77
C ASN A 29 8.76 1.94 22.06
N VAL A 30 8.18 2.51 21.03
CA VAL A 30 6.90 3.21 21.18
C VAL A 30 5.79 2.22 21.55
N PRO A 31 4.89 2.59 22.49
CA PRO A 31 3.81 1.69 22.90
C PRO A 31 2.83 1.44 21.77
N LYS A 32 2.19 0.26 21.77
CA LYS A 32 1.06 -0.02 20.90
C LYS A 32 0.04 1.10 21.02
N GLY A 33 -0.47 1.60 19.89
CA GLY A 33 -1.44 2.71 19.88
C GLY A 33 -0.84 4.10 20.16
N TRP A 34 0.49 4.29 20.08
CA TRP A 34 1.11 5.60 20.26
C TRP A 34 0.53 6.66 19.32
N HIS A 35 0.15 6.25 18.12
CA HIS A 35 -0.44 7.12 17.10
C HIS A 35 -1.77 7.76 17.50
N LEU A 36 -2.46 7.20 18.50
CA LEU A 36 -3.72 7.74 19.04
C LEU A 36 -3.49 8.76 20.17
N LYS A 37 -2.27 8.83 20.70
CA LYS A 37 -1.91 9.59 21.91
C LYS A 37 -1.77 11.09 21.62
N ASP A 38 -1.68 11.86 22.71
CA ASP A 38 -1.54 13.32 22.71
C ASP A 38 -0.14 13.72 23.16
N PHE A 39 0.47 14.69 22.46
CA PHE A 39 1.83 15.12 22.81
C PHE A 39 1.90 15.71 24.22
N THR A 40 0.97 16.60 24.57
CA THR A 40 1.00 17.30 25.86
C THR A 40 0.70 16.36 27.03
N LYS A 41 -0.25 15.43 26.84
CA LYS A 41 -0.70 14.49 27.88
C LYS A 41 0.21 13.27 28.00
N ASP A 42 0.60 12.70 26.88
CA ASP A 42 1.21 11.38 26.79
C ASP A 42 2.69 11.42 26.34
N GLY A 43 3.16 12.55 25.79
CA GLY A 43 4.49 12.74 25.27
C GLY A 43 4.77 12.06 23.92
N TYR A 44 3.72 11.82 23.11
CA TYR A 44 3.82 11.23 21.78
C TYR A 44 3.12 12.12 20.73
N ASN A 45 3.70 12.23 19.55
CA ASN A 45 3.16 13.02 18.43
C ASN A 45 2.08 12.26 17.65
N GLY A 46 1.06 11.76 18.37
CA GLY A 46 -0.10 11.12 17.77
C GLY A 46 -1.21 12.12 17.43
N ILE A 47 -2.40 11.59 17.11
CA ILE A 47 -3.56 12.38 16.61
C ILE A 47 -4.41 12.97 17.74
N SER A 48 -4.04 12.80 19.01
CA SER A 48 -4.84 13.30 20.17
C SER A 48 -6.28 12.79 20.21
N LEU A 49 -6.50 11.50 19.92
CA LEU A 49 -7.82 10.92 19.72
C LEU A 49 -8.76 11.14 20.92
N ASP A 50 -8.28 11.05 22.16
CA ASP A 50 -9.10 11.32 23.36
C ASP A 50 -9.69 12.73 23.33
N LYS A 51 -8.90 13.75 22.92
CA LYS A 51 -9.37 15.13 22.78
C LYS A 51 -10.46 15.27 21.72
N ALA A 52 -10.31 14.52 20.59
CA ALA A 52 -11.34 14.50 19.57
C ALA A 52 -12.66 13.92 20.11
N TYR A 53 -12.60 12.82 20.86
CA TYR A 53 -13.81 12.24 21.48
C TYR A 53 -14.42 13.15 22.55
N GLU A 54 -13.62 13.86 23.34
CA GLU A 54 -14.15 14.87 24.27
C GLU A 54 -14.83 16.02 23.53
N PHE A 55 -14.25 16.48 22.41
CA PHE A 55 -14.84 17.55 21.59
C PHE A 55 -16.21 17.17 20.98
N VAL A 56 -16.38 15.90 20.61
CA VAL A 56 -17.65 15.41 20.03
C VAL A 56 -18.61 14.86 21.08
N LYS A 57 -18.23 14.84 22.36
CA LYS A 57 -19.06 14.33 23.46
C LYS A 57 -20.43 15.00 23.52
N GLY A 58 -21.47 14.20 23.59
CA GLY A 58 -22.88 14.67 23.60
C GLY A 58 -23.40 15.09 22.22
N LYS A 59 -22.61 15.08 21.16
CA LYS A 59 -23.13 15.28 19.81
C LYS A 59 -23.75 13.97 19.30
N LYS A 60 -24.80 14.11 18.47
CA LYS A 60 -25.43 12.94 17.83
C LYS A 60 -24.51 12.32 16.82
N SER A 61 -24.15 11.07 17.01
CA SER A 61 -23.37 10.31 16.06
C SER A 61 -24.22 9.79 14.90
N GLN A 62 -23.65 9.74 13.70
CA GLN A 62 -24.24 9.10 12.52
C GLN A 62 -23.27 8.05 12.00
N THR A 63 -23.79 6.91 11.57
CA THR A 63 -22.96 5.88 10.95
C THR A 63 -22.42 6.35 9.59
N VAL A 64 -21.11 6.26 9.41
CA VAL A 64 -20.42 6.62 8.17
C VAL A 64 -19.92 5.36 7.47
N ILE A 65 -20.24 5.22 6.19
CA ILE A 65 -19.65 4.17 5.36
C ILE A 65 -18.31 4.69 4.83
N VAL A 66 -17.23 3.97 5.16
CA VAL A 66 -15.88 4.22 4.66
C VAL A 66 -15.52 3.09 3.70
N ALA A 67 -15.38 3.40 2.43
CA ALA A 67 -14.89 2.44 1.45
C ALA A 67 -13.35 2.37 1.51
N VAL A 68 -12.82 1.16 1.62
CA VAL A 68 -11.38 0.88 1.59
C VAL A 68 -11.08 0.18 0.26
N ILE A 69 -10.54 0.94 -0.70
CA ILE A 69 -10.05 0.40 -1.97
C ILE A 69 -8.61 -0.06 -1.75
N ASP A 70 -8.39 -1.39 -1.79
CA ASP A 70 -7.13 -1.98 -1.35
C ASP A 70 -6.91 -3.38 -1.95
N SER A 71 -5.97 -4.14 -1.41
CA SER A 71 -5.62 -5.50 -1.83
C SER A 71 -6.54 -6.60 -1.30
N GLY A 72 -7.53 -6.25 -0.48
CA GLY A 72 -8.47 -7.15 0.20
C GLY A 72 -8.45 -6.97 1.72
N ILE A 73 -9.50 -7.46 2.39
CA ILE A 73 -9.67 -7.37 3.86
C ILE A 73 -10.05 -8.74 4.40
N ASP A 74 -9.44 -9.15 5.52
CA ASP A 74 -9.87 -10.34 6.25
C ASP A 74 -11.23 -10.09 6.93
N THR A 75 -12.30 -10.51 6.26
CA THR A 75 -13.68 -10.33 6.72
C THR A 75 -14.02 -11.19 7.93
N THR A 76 -13.17 -12.13 8.30
CA THR A 76 -13.37 -13.04 9.44
C THR A 76 -12.73 -12.54 10.72
N HIS A 77 -11.84 -11.53 10.63
CA HIS A 77 -11.09 -11.01 11.76
C HIS A 77 -12.01 -10.49 12.88
N GLU A 78 -11.76 -10.89 14.14
CA GLU A 78 -12.66 -10.62 15.28
C GLU A 78 -12.94 -9.13 15.52
N ASP A 79 -11.97 -8.25 15.25
CA ASP A 79 -12.12 -6.80 15.43
C ASP A 79 -12.72 -6.09 14.22
N LEU A 80 -12.92 -6.79 13.08
CA LEU A 80 -13.42 -6.17 11.86
C LEU A 80 -14.81 -6.66 11.47
N LYS A 81 -15.11 -7.96 11.65
CA LYS A 81 -16.35 -8.59 11.15
C LYS A 81 -17.65 -7.86 11.53
N SER A 82 -17.71 -7.22 12.70
CA SER A 82 -18.92 -6.51 13.16
C SER A 82 -19.00 -5.07 12.65
N VAL A 83 -17.91 -4.53 12.12
CA VAL A 83 -17.85 -3.18 11.55
C VAL A 83 -17.82 -3.16 10.03
N LEU A 84 -17.85 -4.34 9.40
CA LEU A 84 -18.00 -4.41 7.95
C LEU A 84 -19.34 -3.82 7.50
N TRP A 85 -19.31 -3.16 6.36
CA TRP A 85 -20.51 -2.79 5.64
C TRP A 85 -21.21 -4.04 5.11
N ILE A 86 -22.54 -4.01 5.14
CA ILE A 86 -23.37 -5.09 4.61
C ILE A 86 -24.37 -4.48 3.62
N ASN A 87 -24.33 -4.96 2.38
CA ASN A 87 -25.38 -4.69 1.41
C ASN A 87 -26.66 -5.42 1.83
N LYS A 88 -27.56 -4.68 2.51
CA LYS A 88 -28.81 -5.26 3.04
C LYS A 88 -29.83 -5.64 1.97
N LYS A 89 -29.57 -5.31 0.72
CA LYS A 89 -30.44 -5.64 -0.39
C LYS A 89 -30.07 -6.96 -1.06
N GLU A 90 -28.90 -7.50 -0.71
CA GLU A 90 -28.41 -8.78 -1.17
C GLU A 90 -28.73 -9.90 -0.18
N SER A 91 -29.05 -11.10 -0.72
CA SER A 91 -29.25 -12.33 0.03
C SER A 91 -28.00 -13.20 -0.08
N PRO A 92 -27.21 -13.38 0.99
CA PRO A 92 -25.88 -13.99 0.91
C PRO A 92 -25.85 -15.36 0.24
N GLY A 93 -25.01 -15.50 -0.80
CA GLY A 93 -24.67 -16.79 -1.39
C GLY A 93 -25.77 -17.41 -2.26
N ASN A 94 -26.75 -16.65 -2.71
CA ASN A 94 -27.82 -17.15 -3.57
C ASN A 94 -27.44 -17.13 -5.08
N GLY A 95 -26.32 -16.49 -5.45
CA GLY A 95 -25.85 -16.39 -6.82
C GLY A 95 -26.68 -15.42 -7.70
N VAL A 96 -27.46 -14.54 -7.08
CA VAL A 96 -28.33 -13.57 -7.75
C VAL A 96 -27.91 -12.16 -7.33
N ASP A 97 -27.94 -11.24 -8.26
CA ASP A 97 -27.84 -9.80 -8.03
C ASP A 97 -29.26 -9.31 -7.65
N ASP A 98 -29.58 -9.35 -6.33
CA ASP A 98 -30.92 -9.07 -5.82
C ASP A 98 -31.30 -7.59 -5.93
N ASP A 99 -30.34 -6.68 -5.84
CA ASP A 99 -30.57 -5.24 -5.96
C ASP A 99 -30.37 -4.67 -7.37
N LYS A 100 -29.96 -5.53 -8.30
CA LYS A 100 -29.78 -5.22 -9.73
C LYS A 100 -28.76 -4.10 -9.98
N ASN A 101 -27.73 -4.04 -9.14
CA ASN A 101 -26.64 -3.07 -9.29
C ASN A 101 -25.54 -3.54 -10.25
N GLY A 102 -25.59 -4.80 -10.73
CA GLY A 102 -24.63 -5.45 -11.62
C GLY A 102 -23.57 -6.28 -10.93
N TYR A 103 -23.63 -6.43 -9.59
CA TYR A 103 -22.64 -7.11 -8.77
C TYR A 103 -23.30 -8.19 -7.90
N VAL A 104 -23.14 -9.45 -8.30
CA VAL A 104 -23.79 -10.61 -7.68
C VAL A 104 -23.24 -10.88 -6.27
N ASP A 105 -24.12 -10.99 -5.26
CA ASP A 105 -23.73 -11.30 -3.86
C ASP A 105 -22.67 -10.34 -3.30
N ASP A 106 -22.73 -9.05 -3.57
CA ASP A 106 -21.75 -8.05 -3.12
C ASP A 106 -21.95 -7.64 -1.64
N ILE A 107 -22.04 -8.63 -0.77
CA ILE A 107 -22.44 -8.48 0.65
C ILE A 107 -21.56 -7.49 1.43
N HIS A 108 -20.23 -7.54 1.24
CA HIS A 108 -19.29 -6.66 1.95
C HIS A 108 -18.56 -5.70 1.02
N GLY A 109 -18.87 -5.72 -0.28
CA GLY A 109 -18.19 -4.97 -1.31
C GLY A 109 -17.88 -5.82 -2.53
N TRP A 110 -16.88 -5.39 -3.33
CA TRP A 110 -16.58 -6.02 -4.61
C TRP A 110 -15.10 -6.17 -4.89
N ASN A 111 -14.74 -7.19 -5.67
CA ASN A 111 -13.38 -7.47 -6.12
C ASN A 111 -13.28 -7.25 -7.63
N PHE A 112 -12.73 -6.11 -8.06
CA PHE A 112 -12.54 -5.74 -9.46
C PHE A 112 -11.39 -6.49 -10.15
N ILE A 113 -10.54 -7.17 -9.39
CA ILE A 113 -9.45 -7.99 -9.92
C ILE A 113 -9.69 -9.49 -9.69
N GLY A 114 -10.96 -9.87 -9.60
CA GLY A 114 -11.44 -11.24 -9.58
C GLY A 114 -11.97 -11.69 -10.93
N GLY A 115 -12.07 -12.98 -11.13
CA GLY A 115 -12.73 -13.62 -12.27
C GLY A 115 -14.08 -14.21 -11.88
N LYS A 116 -15.03 -14.26 -12.84
CA LYS A 116 -16.33 -14.92 -12.63
C LYS A 116 -16.22 -16.42 -12.36
N ASP A 117 -15.04 -17.00 -12.61
CA ASP A 117 -14.72 -18.40 -12.31
C ASP A 117 -14.15 -18.60 -10.90
N GLY A 118 -14.15 -17.56 -10.05
CA GLY A 118 -13.68 -17.58 -8.67
C GLY A 118 -12.17 -17.42 -8.50
N ARG A 119 -11.40 -17.35 -9.59
CA ARG A 119 -9.97 -17.04 -9.51
C ARG A 119 -9.78 -15.54 -9.22
N ASN A 120 -8.64 -15.21 -8.60
CA ASN A 120 -8.29 -13.85 -8.25
C ASN A 120 -6.88 -13.50 -8.74
N VAL A 121 -6.70 -12.31 -9.30
CA VAL A 121 -5.38 -11.78 -9.59
C VAL A 121 -4.65 -11.56 -8.28
N LYS A 122 -3.48 -12.18 -8.13
CA LYS A 122 -2.59 -11.96 -7.00
C LYS A 122 -1.53 -10.93 -7.35
N GLU A 123 -0.83 -11.20 -8.45
CA GLU A 123 0.29 -10.39 -8.91
C GLU A 123 -0.07 -9.73 -10.24
N ASP A 124 0.44 -8.52 -10.45
CA ASP A 124 0.36 -7.84 -11.74
C ASP A 124 1.69 -7.13 -12.04
N SER A 125 1.80 -6.60 -13.24
CA SER A 125 2.95 -5.85 -13.70
C SER A 125 2.91 -4.39 -13.20
N TYR A 126 4.06 -3.73 -13.19
CA TYR A 126 4.11 -2.28 -12.97
C TYR A 126 3.63 -1.51 -14.19
N GLU A 127 2.91 -0.42 -13.97
CA GLU A 127 2.35 0.41 -15.05
C GLU A 127 3.42 0.95 -15.98
N VAL A 128 4.61 1.25 -15.48
CA VAL A 128 5.74 1.68 -16.30
C VAL A 128 6.05 0.67 -17.40
N ALA A 129 6.00 -0.63 -17.10
CA ALA A 129 6.24 -1.70 -18.07
C ALA A 129 5.09 -1.80 -19.07
N ARG A 130 3.85 -1.71 -18.60
CA ARG A 130 2.64 -1.70 -19.46
C ARG A 130 2.67 -0.55 -20.46
N VAL A 131 2.93 0.67 -20.00
CA VAL A 131 3.06 1.88 -20.82
C VAL A 131 4.21 1.74 -21.83
N TYR A 132 5.39 1.29 -21.40
CA TYR A 132 6.52 1.12 -22.29
C TYR A 132 6.20 0.17 -23.45
N HIS A 133 5.68 -1.01 -23.18
CA HIS A 133 5.39 -2.02 -24.21
C HIS A 133 4.18 -1.67 -25.06
N LYS A 134 3.11 -1.09 -24.48
CA LYS A 134 1.90 -0.66 -25.21
C LYS A 134 2.24 0.29 -26.35
N TYR A 135 3.19 1.21 -26.13
CA TYR A 135 3.48 2.27 -27.08
C TYR A 135 4.84 2.13 -27.80
N LYS A 136 5.65 1.11 -27.46
CA LYS A 136 6.99 0.87 -28.04
C LYS A 136 6.95 0.80 -29.58
N ALA A 137 6.05 0.02 -30.15
CA ALA A 137 5.94 -0.12 -31.59
C ALA A 137 5.54 1.20 -32.28
N LYS A 138 4.70 2.02 -31.64
CA LYS A 138 4.26 3.30 -32.16
C LYS A 138 5.35 4.37 -32.14
N PHE A 139 6.18 4.39 -31.10
CA PHE A 139 7.03 5.55 -30.79
C PHE A 139 8.53 5.34 -30.89
N LYS A 140 9.03 4.09 -30.96
CA LYS A 140 10.48 3.80 -30.85
C LYS A 140 11.34 4.55 -31.88
N ASN A 141 10.82 4.75 -33.11
CA ASN A 141 11.57 5.35 -34.21
C ASN A 141 10.80 6.53 -34.86
N ILE A 142 9.86 7.12 -34.16
CA ILE A 142 9.03 8.22 -34.69
C ILE A 142 9.76 9.56 -34.58
N ASP A 143 9.59 10.43 -35.58
CA ASP A 143 9.95 11.82 -35.44
C ASP A 143 8.85 12.56 -34.62
N PRO A 144 9.20 13.07 -33.42
CA PRO A 144 8.20 13.75 -32.57
C PRO A 144 7.53 14.96 -33.19
N SER A 145 8.14 15.57 -34.22
CA SER A 145 7.57 16.72 -34.93
C SER A 145 6.31 16.38 -35.70
N THR A 146 6.18 15.10 -36.12
CA THR A 146 5.06 14.59 -36.92
C THR A 146 3.84 14.21 -36.10
N LEU A 147 3.95 14.20 -34.76
CA LEU A 147 2.89 13.75 -33.88
C LEU A 147 1.78 14.79 -33.71
N SER A 148 0.54 14.32 -33.60
CA SER A 148 -0.60 15.13 -33.17
C SER A 148 -0.40 15.67 -31.75
N SER A 149 -1.19 16.65 -31.33
CA SER A 149 -1.10 17.19 -29.96
C SER A 149 -1.39 16.12 -28.91
N GLU A 150 -2.36 15.25 -29.16
CA GLU A 150 -2.70 14.12 -28.28
C GLU A 150 -1.56 13.10 -28.20
N ASP A 151 -1.03 12.70 -29.35
CA ASP A 151 0.10 11.75 -29.40
C ASP A 151 1.38 12.31 -28.76
N LYS A 152 1.58 13.61 -28.77
CA LYS A 152 2.72 14.24 -28.07
C LYS A 152 2.67 14.03 -26.55
N GLU A 153 1.51 14.09 -25.94
CA GLU A 153 1.38 13.85 -24.49
C GLU A 153 1.62 12.35 -24.17
N ILE A 154 1.07 11.44 -24.96
CA ILE A 154 1.32 10.00 -24.83
C ILE A 154 2.80 9.70 -25.08
N PHE A 155 3.42 10.34 -26.06
CA PHE A 155 4.85 10.20 -26.35
C PHE A 155 5.73 10.66 -25.18
N LYS A 156 5.41 11.77 -24.54
CA LYS A 156 6.13 12.24 -23.33
C LYS A 156 6.04 11.19 -22.21
N MET A 157 4.86 10.65 -21.96
CA MET A 157 4.67 9.59 -20.96
C MET A 157 5.48 8.35 -21.33
N TRP A 158 5.43 7.91 -22.59
CA TRP A 158 6.19 6.78 -23.08
C TRP A 158 7.71 6.99 -22.98
N LYS A 159 8.22 8.18 -23.32
CA LYS A 159 9.65 8.52 -23.19
C LYS A 159 10.12 8.48 -21.73
N ARG A 160 9.26 8.90 -20.78
CA ARG A 160 9.54 8.74 -19.35
C ARG A 160 9.61 7.26 -18.95
N ALA A 161 8.67 6.44 -19.43
CA ALA A 161 8.66 5.01 -19.20
C ALA A 161 9.88 4.31 -19.85
N GLU A 162 10.24 4.67 -21.09
CA GLU A 162 11.44 4.18 -21.76
C GLU A 162 12.71 4.50 -20.96
N LYS A 163 12.85 5.74 -20.47
CA LYS A 163 13.99 6.15 -19.65
C LYS A 163 14.07 5.34 -18.35
N GLU A 164 12.95 5.06 -17.71
CA GLU A 164 12.92 4.29 -16.46
C GLU A 164 13.23 2.80 -16.70
N ILE A 165 12.69 2.21 -17.77
CA ILE A 165 12.86 0.79 -18.09
C ILE A 165 14.22 0.51 -18.74
N VAL A 166 14.65 1.33 -19.71
CA VAL A 166 15.83 1.05 -20.54
C VAL A 166 17.06 1.81 -20.05
N GLY A 167 16.89 3.01 -19.52
CA GLY A 167 17.97 3.92 -19.17
C GLY A 167 18.90 3.41 -18.06
N ASN A 168 18.45 2.47 -17.25
CA ASN A 168 19.20 1.90 -16.12
C ASN A 168 19.57 0.41 -16.33
N GLY A 169 19.38 -0.14 -17.53
CA GLY A 169 19.35 -1.58 -17.77
C GLY A 169 20.58 -2.39 -17.28
N GLN A 170 21.80 -1.91 -17.49
CA GLN A 170 23.00 -2.66 -17.04
C GLN A 170 23.24 -2.51 -15.54
N GLU A 171 23.05 -1.31 -15.00
CA GLU A 171 23.23 -1.03 -13.57
C GLU A 171 22.12 -1.71 -12.74
N SER A 172 20.90 -1.69 -13.22
CA SER A 172 19.76 -2.39 -12.61
C SER A 172 19.94 -3.90 -12.58
N GLY A 173 20.45 -4.52 -13.66
CA GLY A 173 20.70 -5.95 -13.71
C GLY A 173 21.74 -6.41 -12.68
N MET A 174 22.82 -5.65 -12.50
CA MET A 174 23.81 -5.94 -11.46
C MET A 174 23.25 -5.77 -10.05
N GLN A 175 22.45 -4.72 -9.82
CA GLN A 175 21.80 -4.49 -8.53
C GLN A 175 20.83 -5.63 -8.18
N VAL A 176 20.01 -6.08 -9.13
CA VAL A 176 19.10 -7.21 -8.96
C VAL A 176 19.85 -8.50 -8.63
N LEU A 177 20.98 -8.76 -9.30
CA LEU A 177 21.81 -9.93 -8.99
C LEU A 177 22.36 -9.88 -7.55
N ILE A 178 22.79 -8.71 -7.09
CA ILE A 178 23.27 -8.52 -5.71
C ILE A 178 22.10 -8.73 -4.72
N LEU A 179 20.94 -8.16 -5.01
CA LEU A 179 19.73 -8.32 -4.19
C LEU A 179 19.34 -9.80 -4.07
N ARG A 180 19.34 -10.55 -5.19
CA ARG A 180 19.02 -11.99 -5.20
C ARG A 180 19.97 -12.77 -4.31
N ARG A 181 21.27 -12.56 -4.47
CA ARG A 181 22.27 -13.23 -3.63
C ARG A 181 22.13 -12.90 -2.14
N THR A 182 21.78 -11.64 -1.85
CA THR A 182 21.54 -11.19 -0.47
C THR A 182 20.30 -11.86 0.13
N TYR A 183 19.22 -11.96 -0.64
CA TYR A 183 18.01 -12.65 -0.25
C TYR A 183 18.26 -14.15 0.00
N ASP A 184 18.94 -14.82 -0.94
CA ASP A 184 19.28 -16.24 -0.79
C ASP A 184 20.14 -16.49 0.46
N GLY A 185 21.07 -15.58 0.74
CA GLY A 185 21.88 -15.59 1.97
C GLY A 185 21.03 -15.37 3.25
N ALA A 186 20.02 -14.51 3.19
CA ALA A 186 19.09 -14.31 4.28
C ALA A 186 18.23 -15.55 4.54
N VAL A 187 17.66 -16.16 3.50
CA VAL A 187 16.87 -17.40 3.59
C VAL A 187 17.72 -18.54 4.19
N LYS A 188 18.97 -18.69 3.76
CA LYS A 188 19.88 -19.68 4.32
C LYS A 188 20.16 -19.41 5.80
N SER A 189 20.41 -18.15 6.18
CA SER A 189 20.63 -17.75 7.57
C SER A 189 19.40 -18.02 8.44
N ASP A 190 18.20 -17.72 7.94
CA ASP A 190 16.93 -18.01 8.61
C ASP A 190 16.77 -19.51 8.88
N SER A 191 17.02 -20.36 7.89
CA SER A 191 16.94 -21.81 8.04
C SER A 191 17.85 -22.34 9.18
N ILE A 192 19.07 -21.83 9.27
CA ILE A 192 20.02 -22.17 10.34
C ILE A 192 19.49 -21.70 11.71
N LEU A 193 18.95 -20.47 11.75
CA LEU A 193 18.46 -19.86 12.99
C LEU A 193 17.18 -20.54 13.50
N ARG A 194 16.27 -20.95 12.64
CA ARG A 194 15.07 -21.71 13.05
C ARG A 194 15.44 -23.02 13.74
N VAL A 195 16.43 -23.72 13.22
CA VAL A 195 16.95 -24.94 13.85
C VAL A 195 17.61 -24.63 15.20
N ALA A 196 18.49 -23.60 15.24
CA ALA A 196 19.24 -23.27 16.43
C ALA A 196 18.34 -22.71 17.56
N LEU A 197 17.28 -22.00 17.22
CA LEU A 197 16.28 -21.47 18.16
C LEU A 197 15.19 -22.51 18.53
N ALA A 198 15.08 -23.62 17.79
CA ALA A 198 13.95 -24.56 17.85
C ALA A 198 12.59 -23.83 17.67
N LYS A 199 12.53 -22.82 16.79
CA LYS A 199 11.34 -22.00 16.52
C LYS A 199 11.21 -21.75 15.02
N GLU A 200 10.01 -21.88 14.47
CA GLU A 200 9.70 -21.52 13.08
C GLU A 200 9.61 -19.99 12.87
N THR A 201 9.21 -19.28 13.91
CA THR A 201 9.00 -17.83 13.86
C THR A 201 9.68 -17.18 15.04
N TYR A 202 10.46 -16.14 14.80
CA TYR A 202 11.15 -15.33 15.81
C TYR A 202 11.25 -13.88 15.34
N SER A 203 11.31 -12.93 16.27
CA SER A 203 11.55 -11.51 15.95
C SER A 203 13.05 -11.18 16.00
N GLY A 204 13.42 -10.00 15.45
CA GLY A 204 14.78 -9.46 15.58
C GLY A 204 15.17 -9.27 17.05
N THR A 205 14.22 -8.83 17.91
CA THR A 205 14.45 -8.66 19.36
C THR A 205 14.71 -10.00 20.04
N GLU A 206 13.93 -11.04 19.74
CA GLU A 206 14.21 -12.40 20.26
C GLU A 206 15.55 -12.93 19.77
N LEU A 207 15.87 -12.71 18.49
CA LEU A 207 17.14 -13.12 17.91
C LEU A 207 18.32 -12.37 18.56
N GLU A 208 18.17 -11.10 18.89
CA GLU A 208 19.22 -10.33 19.57
C GLU A 208 19.58 -10.91 20.95
N ALA A 209 18.57 -11.34 21.69
CA ALA A 209 18.75 -11.99 23.01
C ALA A 209 19.28 -13.43 22.91
N PHE A 210 19.12 -14.11 21.79
CA PHE A 210 19.55 -15.50 21.60
C PHE A 210 21.08 -15.64 21.60
N MET A 211 21.60 -16.62 22.30
CA MET A 211 23.05 -16.92 22.39
C MET A 211 23.37 -18.23 21.64
N PRO A 212 23.74 -18.17 20.35
CA PRO A 212 24.03 -19.36 19.56
C PRO A 212 25.35 -20.03 20.00
N VAL A 213 25.33 -21.36 20.01
CA VAL A 213 26.48 -22.19 20.43
C VAL A 213 27.43 -22.44 19.25
N THR A 214 26.91 -22.73 18.07
CA THR A 214 27.72 -23.08 16.89
C THR A 214 28.21 -21.84 16.14
N GLU A 215 29.38 -21.90 15.52
CA GLU A 215 29.92 -20.81 14.71
C GLU A 215 29.01 -20.47 13.51
N GLU A 216 28.36 -21.46 12.95
CA GLU A 216 27.42 -21.28 11.84
C GLU A 216 26.21 -20.46 12.29
N ALA A 217 25.61 -20.79 13.44
CA ALA A 217 24.50 -20.04 14.01
C ALA A 217 24.90 -18.63 14.48
N LYS A 218 26.14 -18.44 14.98
CA LYS A 218 26.67 -17.10 15.32
C LYS A 218 26.75 -16.23 14.09
N LYS A 219 27.29 -16.75 12.97
CA LYS A 219 27.37 -16.04 11.69
C LYS A 219 25.98 -15.72 11.14
N ALA A 220 25.08 -16.69 11.15
CA ALA A 220 23.70 -16.50 10.71
C ALA A 220 22.97 -15.41 11.54
N LYS A 221 23.13 -15.44 12.87
CA LYS A 221 22.62 -14.40 13.78
C LYS A 221 23.16 -13.02 13.41
N SER A 222 24.46 -12.90 13.26
CA SER A 222 25.10 -11.61 12.91
C SER A 222 24.55 -11.04 11.62
N THR A 223 24.39 -11.89 10.58
CA THR A 223 23.83 -11.49 9.30
C THR A 223 22.37 -11.04 9.43
N PHE A 224 21.55 -11.80 10.10
CA PHE A 224 20.11 -11.50 10.18
C PHE A 224 19.82 -10.29 11.09
N ILE A 225 20.56 -10.13 12.20
CA ILE A 225 20.49 -8.93 13.05
C ILE A 225 20.90 -7.68 12.29
N TYR A 226 21.95 -7.78 11.44
CA TYR A 226 22.32 -6.65 10.59
C TYR A 226 21.15 -6.24 9.68
N PHE A 227 20.47 -7.19 9.04
CA PHE A 227 19.31 -6.89 8.20
C PHE A 227 18.16 -6.25 8.98
N PHE A 228 17.80 -6.81 10.12
CA PHE A 228 16.77 -6.24 10.97
C PHE A 228 17.09 -4.79 11.41
N LYS A 229 18.32 -4.55 11.85
CA LYS A 229 18.75 -3.20 12.28
C LYS A 229 18.82 -2.22 11.12
N ALA A 230 19.40 -2.62 9.99
CA ALA A 230 19.53 -1.77 8.82
C ALA A 230 18.16 -1.33 8.25
N ASN A 231 17.11 -2.12 8.45
CA ASN A 231 15.75 -1.84 8.00
C ASN A 231 14.82 -1.35 9.11
N ASN A 232 15.33 -1.09 10.33
CA ASN A 232 14.52 -0.72 11.52
C ASN A 232 13.37 -1.70 11.80
N SER A 233 13.60 -3.00 11.58
CA SER A 233 12.58 -4.05 11.59
C SER A 233 12.76 -5.07 12.72
N MET A 234 13.40 -4.69 13.83
CA MET A 234 13.69 -5.58 14.96
C MET A 234 12.44 -6.25 15.57
N GLU A 235 11.28 -5.62 15.47
CA GLU A 235 10.01 -6.16 15.95
C GLU A 235 9.29 -7.06 14.91
N MET A 236 9.77 -7.08 13.69
CA MET A 236 9.21 -7.97 12.65
C MET A 236 9.64 -9.42 12.90
N THR A 237 8.78 -10.34 12.46
CA THR A 237 9.17 -11.74 12.42
C THR A 237 10.12 -12.01 11.25
N ASN A 238 10.96 -13.04 11.38
CA ASN A 238 11.81 -13.54 10.29
C ASN A 238 11.00 -13.79 9.01
N LYS A 239 9.83 -14.39 9.15
CA LYS A 239 8.95 -14.72 8.04
C LYS A 239 8.43 -13.46 7.34
N SER A 240 7.87 -12.53 8.10
CA SER A 240 7.37 -11.26 7.52
C SER A 240 8.51 -10.46 6.85
N PHE A 241 9.70 -10.45 7.46
CA PHE A 241 10.86 -9.78 6.88
C PHE A 241 11.30 -10.39 5.54
N LEU A 242 11.36 -11.73 5.48
CA LEU A 242 11.72 -12.43 4.24
C LEU A 242 10.64 -12.27 3.16
N ASP A 243 9.38 -12.28 3.53
CA ASP A 243 8.27 -12.06 2.61
C ASP A 243 8.34 -10.64 1.99
N GLU A 244 8.56 -9.59 2.80
CA GLU A 244 8.74 -8.22 2.31
C GLU A 244 9.99 -8.09 1.43
N PHE A 245 11.11 -8.73 1.81
CA PHE A 245 12.31 -8.72 1.00
C PHE A 245 12.08 -9.41 -0.35
N ASN A 246 11.43 -10.56 -0.36
CA ASN A 246 11.09 -11.27 -1.59
C ASN A 246 10.18 -10.45 -2.50
N GLN A 247 9.19 -9.78 -1.94
CA GLN A 247 8.28 -8.91 -2.68
C GLN A 247 9.04 -7.76 -3.34
N TYR A 248 9.94 -7.10 -2.60
CA TYR A 248 10.81 -6.05 -3.15
C TYR A 248 11.70 -6.57 -4.29
N LEU A 249 12.40 -7.70 -4.06
CA LEU A 249 13.27 -8.33 -5.05
C LEU A 249 12.50 -8.71 -6.31
N SER A 250 11.34 -9.37 -6.17
CA SER A 250 10.48 -9.74 -7.31
C SER A 250 10.05 -8.51 -8.11
N GLY A 251 9.79 -7.39 -7.43
CA GLY A 251 9.49 -6.12 -8.07
C GLY A 251 10.64 -5.60 -8.94
N GLU A 252 11.86 -5.59 -8.42
CA GLU A 252 13.04 -5.12 -9.16
C GLU A 252 13.40 -6.08 -10.30
N GLU A 253 13.21 -7.40 -10.13
CA GLU A 253 13.37 -8.39 -11.21
C GLU A 253 12.36 -8.17 -12.34
N LYS A 254 11.09 -7.96 -12.02
CA LYS A 254 10.04 -7.67 -13.01
C LYS A 254 10.36 -6.38 -13.80
N LYS A 255 10.85 -5.33 -13.14
CA LYS A 255 11.28 -4.10 -13.82
C LYS A 255 12.44 -4.33 -14.76
N THR A 256 13.44 -5.10 -14.36
CA THR A 256 14.60 -5.41 -15.18
C THR A 256 14.22 -6.27 -16.38
N GLN A 257 13.38 -7.28 -16.18
CA GLN A 257 12.86 -8.13 -17.27
C GLN A 257 11.97 -7.35 -18.24
N ALA A 258 11.26 -6.32 -17.76
CA ALA A 258 10.38 -5.51 -18.58
C ALA A 258 11.11 -4.75 -19.70
N ALA A 259 12.42 -4.55 -19.64
CA ALA A 259 13.20 -3.97 -20.74
C ALA A 259 13.21 -4.87 -21.99
N GLU A 260 13.24 -6.17 -21.78
CA GLU A 260 13.38 -7.17 -22.84
C GLU A 260 12.07 -7.81 -23.25
N LYS A 261 11.21 -8.09 -22.28
CA LYS A 261 9.97 -8.85 -22.48
C LYS A 261 8.75 -8.07 -22.00
N ALA A 262 7.69 -8.09 -22.78
CA ALA A 262 6.41 -7.54 -22.36
C ALA A 262 5.91 -8.27 -21.10
N PRO A 263 5.31 -7.53 -20.13
CA PRO A 263 4.76 -8.13 -18.94
C PRO A 263 3.62 -9.10 -19.28
N LEU A 264 3.43 -10.10 -18.43
CA LEU A 264 2.29 -11.01 -18.54
C LEU A 264 0.99 -10.24 -18.32
N ASN A 265 0.00 -10.54 -19.13
CA ASN A 265 -1.34 -9.98 -18.94
C ASN A 265 -2.18 -10.91 -18.06
N TYR A 266 -1.95 -10.84 -16.75
CA TYR A 266 -2.70 -11.63 -15.77
C TYR A 266 -4.21 -11.34 -15.84
N ARG A 267 -4.57 -10.10 -16.19
CA ARG A 267 -5.95 -9.64 -16.31
C ARG A 267 -6.72 -10.37 -17.38
N SER A 268 -6.14 -10.58 -18.56
CA SER A 268 -6.84 -11.24 -19.68
C SER A 268 -7.21 -12.71 -19.39
N ASP A 269 -6.46 -13.38 -18.54
CA ASP A 269 -6.73 -14.77 -18.17
C ASP A 269 -7.77 -14.90 -17.04
N ILE A 270 -7.75 -14.00 -16.07
CA ILE A 270 -8.56 -14.09 -14.85
C ILE A 270 -9.80 -13.19 -14.93
N VAL A 271 -9.61 -11.89 -15.10
CA VAL A 271 -10.72 -10.92 -15.08
C VAL A 271 -11.58 -11.02 -16.33
N LYS A 272 -10.94 -11.16 -17.49
CA LYS A 272 -11.57 -11.38 -18.81
C LYS A 272 -12.50 -10.25 -19.24
N ASP A 273 -12.22 -9.01 -18.81
CA ASP A 273 -12.92 -7.82 -19.26
C ASP A 273 -12.27 -7.23 -20.52
N ASN A 274 -13.02 -6.40 -21.23
CA ASN A 274 -12.46 -5.51 -22.26
C ASN A 274 -11.88 -4.26 -21.59
N TYR A 275 -10.58 -4.28 -21.26
CA TYR A 275 -9.93 -3.17 -20.57
C TYR A 275 -10.07 -1.83 -21.29
N ASN A 276 -10.08 -1.82 -22.63
CA ASN A 276 -10.15 -0.58 -23.42
C ASN A 276 -11.58 0.01 -23.52
N ASP A 277 -12.58 -0.70 -23.05
CA ASP A 277 -13.96 -0.22 -22.98
C ASP A 277 -14.36 0.05 -21.53
N PHE A 278 -14.50 1.32 -21.17
CA PHE A 278 -14.93 1.71 -19.82
C PHE A 278 -16.38 1.30 -19.52
N ASN A 279 -17.20 1.05 -20.53
CA ASN A 279 -18.59 0.60 -20.35
C ASN A 279 -18.70 -0.90 -20.03
N ASP A 280 -17.66 -1.69 -20.33
CA ASP A 280 -17.55 -3.07 -19.84
C ASP A 280 -17.09 -3.04 -18.38
N ARG A 281 -18.05 -2.84 -17.46
CA ARG A 281 -17.79 -2.52 -16.04
C ARG A 281 -18.30 -3.57 -15.04
N TYR A 282 -19.11 -4.53 -15.48
CA TYR A 282 -19.68 -5.57 -14.61
C TYR A 282 -18.86 -6.86 -14.68
N TYR A 283 -17.63 -6.77 -14.22
CA TYR A 283 -16.67 -7.89 -14.09
C TYR A 283 -16.22 -8.02 -12.64
N GLY A 284 -15.42 -9.04 -12.35
CA GLY A 284 -14.96 -9.31 -11.02
C GLY A 284 -15.77 -10.40 -10.31
N ASN A 285 -15.65 -10.46 -9.00
CA ASN A 285 -16.39 -11.36 -8.12
C ASN A 285 -16.55 -10.76 -6.70
N ASN A 286 -17.25 -11.47 -5.82
CA ASN A 286 -17.52 -11.03 -4.45
C ASN A 286 -16.48 -11.50 -3.42
N ASP A 287 -15.37 -12.11 -3.83
CA ASP A 287 -14.30 -12.51 -2.92
C ASP A 287 -13.40 -11.30 -2.58
N VAL A 288 -13.83 -10.52 -1.61
CA VAL A 288 -13.15 -9.30 -1.16
C VAL A 288 -11.96 -9.56 -0.24
N MET A 289 -11.77 -10.79 0.23
CA MET A 289 -10.60 -11.21 1.02
C MET A 289 -9.48 -11.71 0.10
N ALA A 290 -9.82 -12.59 -0.82
CA ALA A 290 -8.91 -13.25 -1.77
C ALA A 290 -7.59 -13.72 -1.12
N ASN A 291 -6.46 -13.46 -1.77
CA ASN A 291 -5.16 -14.06 -1.42
C ASN A 291 -4.11 -13.07 -0.91
N THR A 292 -4.44 -11.78 -0.80
CA THR A 292 -3.50 -10.72 -0.39
C THR A 292 -4.11 -9.70 0.60
N PRO A 293 -4.84 -10.12 1.64
CA PRO A 293 -5.63 -9.19 2.47
C PRO A 293 -4.82 -8.45 3.55
N PHE A 294 -3.49 -8.58 3.59
CA PHE A 294 -2.68 -8.03 4.68
C PHE A 294 -2.85 -6.53 4.83
N HIS A 295 -2.62 -5.79 3.75
CA HIS A 295 -2.59 -4.34 3.77
C HIS A 295 -3.97 -3.74 4.08
N GLY A 296 -5.02 -4.15 3.36
CA GLY A 296 -6.36 -3.63 3.60
C GLY A 296 -6.94 -4.02 4.97
N THR A 297 -6.56 -5.19 5.52
CA THR A 297 -6.91 -5.58 6.90
C THR A 297 -6.28 -4.64 7.92
N HIS A 298 -5.00 -4.29 7.74
CA HIS A 298 -4.28 -3.40 8.63
C HIS A 298 -4.87 -1.98 8.60
N VAL A 299 -5.12 -1.46 7.42
CA VAL A 299 -5.78 -0.16 7.20
C VAL A 299 -7.17 -0.11 7.83
N SER A 300 -7.98 -1.15 7.61
CA SER A 300 -9.33 -1.23 8.17
C SER A 300 -9.36 -1.25 9.68
N GLY A 301 -8.38 -1.90 10.32
CA GLY A 301 -8.23 -1.89 11.77
C GLY A 301 -7.93 -0.51 12.33
N ILE A 302 -7.07 0.26 11.67
CA ILE A 302 -6.79 1.65 12.04
C ILE A 302 -8.06 2.50 11.97
N ILE A 303 -8.83 2.38 10.90
CA ILE A 303 -10.06 3.15 10.70
C ILE A 303 -11.09 2.81 11.75
N GLY A 304 -11.41 1.53 11.95
CA GLY A 304 -12.61 1.15 12.66
C GLY A 304 -12.61 -0.18 13.38
N ALA A 305 -11.46 -0.70 13.83
CA ALA A 305 -11.44 -1.87 14.73
C ALA A 305 -12.35 -1.60 15.94
N VAL A 306 -13.01 -2.65 16.43
CA VAL A 306 -13.98 -2.54 17.52
C VAL A 306 -13.32 -1.97 18.77
N ARG A 307 -13.82 -0.83 19.23
CA ARG A 307 -13.26 -0.11 20.36
C ARG A 307 -13.68 -0.71 21.70
N LYS A 308 -12.78 -0.62 22.70
CA LYS A 308 -13.05 -0.97 24.11
C LYS A 308 -13.51 -2.41 24.32
N ASN A 309 -13.12 -3.31 23.44
CA ASN A 309 -13.44 -4.75 23.56
C ASN A 309 -12.36 -5.56 24.30
N GLY A 310 -11.25 -4.91 24.70
CA GLY A 310 -10.14 -5.55 25.39
C GLY A 310 -9.23 -6.39 24.47
N LYS A 311 -9.34 -6.23 23.15
CA LYS A 311 -8.57 -6.95 22.14
C LYS A 311 -7.78 -5.98 21.29
N GLY A 312 -6.71 -6.45 20.70
CA GLY A 312 -5.90 -5.81 19.67
C GLY A 312 -5.70 -4.30 19.82
N ILE A 313 -6.44 -3.53 19.06
CA ILE A 313 -6.37 -2.07 19.02
C ILE A 313 -7.77 -1.46 18.91
N ASP A 314 -7.93 -0.28 19.52
CA ASP A 314 -9.10 0.56 19.27
C ASP A 314 -8.96 1.28 17.93
N GLY A 315 -9.89 1.09 17.01
CA GLY A 315 -10.00 1.89 15.79
C GLY A 315 -10.23 3.38 16.10
N ILE A 316 -9.94 4.25 15.14
CA ILE A 316 -10.10 5.70 15.32
C ILE A 316 -11.57 6.06 15.43
N ALA A 317 -12.41 5.53 14.57
CA ALA A 317 -13.85 5.84 14.52
C ALA A 317 -14.70 4.70 15.09
N ASP A 318 -15.62 5.03 15.98
CA ASP A 318 -16.50 4.06 16.67
C ASP A 318 -17.81 3.77 15.93
N ASN A 319 -18.23 4.65 15.02
CA ASN A 319 -19.50 4.52 14.31
C ASN A 319 -19.29 4.52 12.79
N VAL A 320 -18.53 3.54 12.30
CA VAL A 320 -18.27 3.35 10.88
C VAL A 320 -18.72 1.97 10.39
N ARG A 321 -18.86 1.86 9.08
CA ARG A 321 -18.97 0.59 8.36
C ARG A 321 -17.93 0.57 7.25
N ILE A 322 -17.09 -0.44 7.27
CA ILE A 322 -16.01 -0.64 6.29
C ILE A 322 -16.56 -1.37 5.08
N MET A 323 -16.62 -0.69 3.94
CA MET A 323 -16.95 -1.30 2.65
C MET A 323 -15.65 -1.75 2.00
N THR A 324 -15.53 -3.04 1.73
CA THR A 324 -14.31 -3.63 1.19
C THR A 324 -14.33 -3.61 -0.34
N ILE A 325 -13.34 -2.98 -0.96
CA ILE A 325 -13.22 -2.97 -2.42
C ILE A 325 -11.82 -3.42 -2.79
N ARG A 326 -11.72 -4.60 -3.42
CA ARG A 326 -10.43 -5.14 -3.84
C ARG A 326 -10.12 -4.73 -5.28
N ALA A 327 -9.08 -3.92 -5.47
CA ALA A 327 -8.67 -3.42 -6.78
C ALA A 327 -7.14 -3.28 -6.93
N VAL A 328 -6.37 -3.64 -5.89
CA VAL A 328 -4.92 -3.47 -5.85
C VAL A 328 -4.24 -4.84 -5.77
N PRO A 329 -3.49 -5.25 -6.82
CA PRO A 329 -2.70 -6.47 -6.83
C PRO A 329 -1.31 -6.25 -6.21
N ASP A 330 -0.51 -7.32 -6.11
CA ASP A 330 0.94 -7.23 -5.94
C ASP A 330 1.56 -6.72 -7.25
N GLY A 331 1.73 -5.41 -7.35
CA GLY A 331 2.10 -4.65 -8.55
C GLY A 331 1.34 -3.34 -8.59
N ASP A 332 1.22 -2.72 -9.77
CA ASP A 332 0.43 -1.49 -9.90
C ASP A 332 -1.02 -1.81 -10.29
N GLU A 333 -1.93 -1.12 -9.62
CA GLU A 333 -3.36 -1.13 -9.93
C GLU A 333 -3.65 -0.61 -11.33
N HIS A 334 -4.80 -0.98 -11.87
CA HIS A 334 -5.29 -0.49 -13.17
C HIS A 334 -6.23 0.70 -13.02
N ASP A 335 -6.06 1.73 -13.84
CA ASP A 335 -6.89 2.95 -13.82
C ASP A 335 -8.39 2.65 -13.93
N LYS A 336 -8.77 1.69 -14.78
CA LYS A 336 -10.16 1.25 -14.97
C LYS A 336 -10.76 0.73 -13.68
N ASP A 337 -10.04 -0.15 -12.97
CA ASP A 337 -10.53 -0.76 -11.73
C ASP A 337 -10.72 0.28 -10.65
N ILE A 338 -9.75 1.22 -10.51
CA ILE A 338 -9.84 2.30 -9.53
C ILE A 338 -11.00 3.24 -9.83
N ALA A 339 -11.19 3.64 -11.10
CA ALA A 339 -12.30 4.50 -11.48
C ALA A 339 -13.67 3.84 -11.21
N LEU A 340 -13.79 2.54 -11.49
CA LEU A 340 -15.01 1.78 -11.20
C LEU A 340 -15.19 1.53 -9.70
N ALA A 341 -14.12 1.28 -8.96
CA ALA A 341 -14.15 1.13 -7.50
C ALA A 341 -14.66 2.41 -6.81
N ILE A 342 -14.19 3.59 -7.25
CA ILE A 342 -14.69 4.88 -6.75
C ILE A 342 -16.20 5.00 -7.03
N ARG A 343 -16.65 4.73 -8.24
CA ARG A 343 -18.07 4.79 -8.60
C ARG A 343 -18.92 3.82 -7.79
N TYR A 344 -18.48 2.56 -7.67
CA TYR A 344 -19.13 1.55 -6.84
C TYR A 344 -19.28 2.01 -5.39
N ALA A 345 -18.22 2.54 -4.80
CA ALA A 345 -18.25 3.07 -3.43
C ALA A 345 -19.30 4.18 -3.26
N VAL A 346 -19.33 5.13 -4.19
CA VAL A 346 -20.28 6.26 -4.20
C VAL A 346 -21.71 5.77 -4.34
N ASP A 347 -21.98 4.86 -5.27
CA ASP A 347 -23.32 4.33 -5.58
C ASP A 347 -23.88 3.52 -4.40
N ASN A 348 -22.99 2.86 -3.63
CA ASN A 348 -23.33 2.11 -2.41
C ASN A 348 -23.26 2.95 -1.11
N GLY A 349 -23.18 4.28 -1.24
CA GLY A 349 -23.41 5.21 -0.14
C GLY A 349 -22.21 5.53 0.73
N ALA A 350 -20.98 5.19 0.30
CA ALA A 350 -19.77 5.64 0.97
C ALA A 350 -19.75 7.18 1.10
N LYS A 351 -19.22 7.67 2.21
CA LYS A 351 -19.00 9.10 2.46
C LYS A 351 -17.52 9.44 2.44
N ILE A 352 -16.68 8.46 2.68
CA ILE A 352 -15.23 8.55 2.61
C ILE A 352 -14.72 7.37 1.78
N ILE A 353 -13.77 7.62 0.90
CA ILE A 353 -13.07 6.59 0.14
C ILE A 353 -11.59 6.68 0.50
N ASN A 354 -11.07 5.58 1.03
CA ASN A 354 -9.67 5.42 1.31
C ASN A 354 -8.94 4.80 0.13
N MET A 355 -7.81 5.39 -0.27
CA MET A 355 -6.96 4.96 -1.37
C MET A 355 -5.50 4.91 -0.91
N SER A 356 -5.13 3.79 -0.29
CA SER A 356 -3.80 3.55 0.26
C SER A 356 -2.86 2.86 -0.72
N PHE A 357 -2.77 3.36 -1.94
CA PHE A 357 -1.94 2.85 -3.03
C PHE A 357 -1.43 4.00 -3.89
N GLY A 358 -0.59 3.69 -4.88
CA GLY A 358 -0.16 4.70 -5.85
C GLY A 358 0.94 4.19 -6.77
N LYS A 359 0.99 4.77 -7.98
CA LYS A 359 1.90 4.41 -9.07
C LYS A 359 2.44 5.63 -9.81
N SER A 360 3.51 5.44 -10.57
CA SER A 360 4.20 6.53 -11.26
C SER A 360 3.56 6.91 -12.61
N PHE A 361 2.66 6.11 -13.14
CA PHE A 361 2.01 6.30 -14.43
C PHE A 361 0.51 6.05 -14.34
N SER A 362 -0.28 6.81 -15.08
CA SER A 362 -1.74 6.65 -15.17
C SER A 362 -2.21 7.00 -16.60
N PRO A 363 -2.09 6.05 -17.53
CA PRO A 363 -2.40 6.30 -18.94
C PRO A 363 -3.88 6.63 -19.17
N GLU A 364 -4.77 6.09 -18.35
CA GLU A 364 -6.21 6.31 -18.46
C GLU A 364 -6.73 7.20 -17.30
N LYS A 365 -5.89 8.16 -16.86
CA LYS A 365 -6.22 9.08 -15.75
C LYS A 365 -7.56 9.80 -15.93
N ALA A 366 -7.97 10.05 -17.16
CA ALA A 366 -9.26 10.67 -17.47
C ALA A 366 -10.46 9.90 -16.87
N TRP A 367 -10.41 8.57 -16.83
CA TRP A 367 -11.46 7.75 -16.21
C TRP A 367 -11.53 7.96 -14.70
N ILE A 368 -10.35 8.08 -14.06
CA ILE A 368 -10.24 8.36 -12.63
C ILE A 368 -10.77 9.78 -12.35
N ASP A 369 -10.37 10.77 -13.15
CA ASP A 369 -10.83 12.15 -13.01
C ASP A 369 -12.37 12.27 -13.06
N GLU A 370 -13.01 11.53 -13.99
CA GLU A 370 -14.48 11.47 -14.09
C GLU A 370 -15.11 10.80 -12.86
N ALA A 371 -14.49 9.76 -12.32
CA ALA A 371 -14.96 9.12 -11.09
C ALA A 371 -14.81 10.03 -9.87
N VAL A 372 -13.71 10.78 -9.78
CA VAL A 372 -13.46 11.79 -8.72
C VAL A 372 -14.48 12.93 -8.79
N LYS A 373 -14.76 13.47 -9.98
CA LYS A 373 -15.81 14.48 -10.18
C LYS A 373 -17.18 13.93 -9.79
N TYR A 374 -17.47 12.68 -10.15
CA TYR A 374 -18.72 12.04 -9.74
C TYR A 374 -18.82 11.94 -8.20
N ALA A 375 -17.77 11.53 -7.53
CA ALA A 375 -17.70 11.49 -6.07
C ALA A 375 -17.93 12.86 -5.44
N ASP A 376 -17.35 13.93 -6.01
CA ASP A 376 -17.56 15.31 -5.58
C ASP A 376 -19.04 15.72 -5.66
N THR A 377 -19.73 15.44 -6.78
CA THR A 377 -21.15 15.74 -6.92
C THR A 377 -22.05 15.04 -5.91
N LYS A 378 -21.56 13.94 -5.31
CA LYS A 378 -22.25 13.16 -4.26
C LYS A 378 -21.77 13.50 -2.84
N GLY A 379 -20.86 14.47 -2.70
CA GLY A 379 -20.31 14.89 -1.42
C GLY A 379 -19.50 13.78 -0.73
N VAL A 380 -18.73 13.01 -1.50
CA VAL A 380 -17.87 11.93 -1.01
C VAL A 380 -16.43 12.42 -0.98
N LEU A 381 -15.76 12.30 0.17
CA LEU A 381 -14.36 12.65 0.38
C LEU A 381 -13.45 11.51 -0.07
N LEU A 382 -12.37 11.83 -0.78
CA LEU A 382 -11.31 10.90 -1.14
C LEU A 382 -10.05 11.20 -0.32
N VAL A 383 -9.49 10.18 0.30
CA VAL A 383 -8.26 10.27 1.10
C VAL A 383 -7.21 9.38 0.43
N HIS A 384 -6.11 9.98 0.00
CA HIS A 384 -5.07 9.31 -0.78
C HIS A 384 -3.70 9.40 -0.11
N ALA A 385 -2.95 8.31 -0.17
CA ALA A 385 -1.59 8.25 0.36
C ALA A 385 -0.59 8.99 -0.53
N ALA A 386 0.25 9.82 0.05
CA ALA A 386 1.30 10.53 -0.68
C ALA A 386 2.34 9.60 -1.33
N GLY A 387 2.53 8.39 -0.78
CA GLY A 387 3.51 7.39 -1.25
C GLY A 387 4.81 7.38 -0.46
N ASN A 388 5.61 6.31 -0.66
CA ASN A 388 6.78 5.96 0.16
C ASN A 388 8.13 6.15 -0.56
N GLY A 389 8.20 7.03 -1.54
CA GLY A 389 9.40 7.22 -2.38
C GLY A 389 10.39 8.25 -1.87
N ALA A 390 10.14 8.93 -0.74
CA ALA A 390 10.89 10.10 -0.28
C ALA A 390 11.00 11.18 -1.38
N ALA A 391 9.97 11.29 -2.22
CA ALA A 391 9.94 12.17 -3.39
C ALA A 391 9.17 13.45 -3.11
N ASN A 392 9.60 14.54 -3.75
CA ASN A 392 8.87 15.81 -3.73
C ASN A 392 7.76 15.76 -4.78
N LEU A 393 6.49 15.69 -4.35
CA LEU A 393 5.33 15.64 -5.23
C LEU A 393 5.03 16.95 -5.94
N ASP A 394 5.63 18.06 -5.54
CA ASP A 394 5.55 19.30 -6.31
C ASP A 394 6.34 19.20 -7.65
N SER A 395 7.21 18.20 -7.80
CA SER A 395 8.03 17.95 -9.00
C SER A 395 7.96 16.52 -9.53
N SER A 396 7.25 15.62 -8.84
CA SER A 396 7.03 14.22 -9.25
C SER A 396 5.56 13.87 -9.11
N GLU A 397 5.16 12.72 -9.67
CA GLU A 397 3.77 12.28 -9.65
C GLU A 397 3.66 10.95 -8.89
N ASN A 398 2.58 10.83 -8.12
CA ASN A 398 2.11 9.59 -7.50
C ASN A 398 0.60 9.50 -7.75
N PHE A 399 0.21 8.74 -8.76
CA PHE A 399 -1.18 8.59 -9.18
C PHE A 399 -1.96 7.61 -8.29
N PRO A 400 -3.28 7.88 -8.13
CA PRO A 400 -4.05 8.99 -8.65
C PRO A 400 -3.70 10.32 -7.98
N THR A 401 -3.97 11.45 -8.66
CA THR A 401 -3.70 12.79 -8.13
C THR A 401 -4.96 13.63 -8.09
N ALA A 402 -5.00 14.62 -7.20
CA ALA A 402 -6.08 15.59 -7.12
C ALA A 402 -6.23 16.47 -8.39
N LYS A 403 -5.15 16.67 -9.13
CA LYS A 403 -5.14 17.49 -10.36
C LYS A 403 -5.86 16.78 -11.50
N PHE A 404 -6.77 17.47 -12.17
CA PHE A 404 -7.44 16.96 -13.35
C PHE A 404 -6.56 17.11 -14.61
N VAL A 405 -6.62 16.13 -15.52
CA VAL A 405 -5.93 16.14 -16.82
C VAL A 405 -6.29 17.41 -17.58
N GLY A 406 -5.28 18.10 -18.12
CA GLY A 406 -5.48 19.31 -18.93
C GLY A 406 -5.98 20.53 -18.15
N SER A 407 -6.02 20.50 -16.83
CA SER A 407 -6.54 21.56 -15.99
C SER A 407 -5.55 21.98 -14.90
N LYS A 408 -5.70 23.22 -14.43
CA LYS A 408 -5.03 23.70 -13.19
C LYS A 408 -5.86 23.43 -11.93
N MET A 409 -7.11 22.99 -12.10
CA MET A 409 -8.01 22.73 -10.99
C MET A 409 -7.65 21.41 -10.30
N LYS A 410 -7.82 21.40 -8.98
CA LYS A 410 -7.77 20.20 -8.14
C LYS A 410 -9.17 19.83 -7.69
N ALA A 411 -9.35 18.56 -7.41
CA ALA A 411 -10.56 18.03 -6.81
C ALA A 411 -10.75 18.64 -5.40
N PRO A 412 -11.88 19.31 -5.10
CA PRO A 412 -12.09 19.94 -3.79
C PRO A 412 -12.40 18.93 -2.68
N ASN A 413 -12.78 17.72 -3.05
CA ASN A 413 -13.11 16.59 -2.17
C ASN A 413 -11.94 15.61 -2.02
N TRP A 414 -10.69 16.09 -2.05
CA TRP A 414 -9.50 15.27 -2.02
C TRP A 414 -8.53 15.71 -0.93
N ILE A 415 -7.96 14.74 -0.20
CA ILE A 415 -6.89 14.95 0.76
C ILE A 415 -5.74 14.00 0.46
N THR A 416 -4.54 14.53 0.28
CA THR A 416 -3.29 13.74 0.15
C THR A 416 -2.56 13.74 1.48
N VAL A 417 -2.25 12.55 1.99
CA VAL A 417 -1.70 12.34 3.33
C VAL A 417 -0.27 11.80 3.28
N GLY A 418 0.66 12.51 3.87
CA GLY A 418 2.05 12.09 4.09
C GLY A 418 2.24 11.41 5.45
N ALA A 419 3.38 10.70 5.63
CA ALA A 419 3.72 10.02 6.89
C ALA A 419 4.52 10.91 7.84
N SER A 420 4.07 10.97 9.09
CA SER A 420 4.85 11.44 10.23
C SER A 420 5.26 10.28 11.14
N GLY A 421 6.20 10.55 12.04
CA GLY A 421 6.61 9.63 13.09
C GLY A 421 6.65 10.33 14.44
N ASP A 422 7.35 9.73 15.38
CA ASP A 422 7.63 10.29 16.72
C ASP A 422 9.13 10.32 16.97
N VAL A 423 9.61 11.28 17.77
CA VAL A 423 11.03 11.38 18.15
C VAL A 423 11.55 10.07 18.76
N LYS A 424 10.70 9.37 19.52
CA LYS A 424 11.01 8.08 20.13
C LYS A 424 10.94 6.90 19.14
N ALA A 425 10.29 7.11 17.98
CA ALA A 425 10.16 6.11 16.91
C ALA A 425 11.10 6.36 15.73
N GLY A 426 12.16 7.12 15.90
CA GLY A 426 13.15 7.40 14.86
C GLY A 426 13.03 8.77 14.20
N GLY A 427 12.19 9.68 14.72
CA GLY A 427 12.04 11.07 14.29
C GLY A 427 10.61 11.44 13.90
N ILE A 428 10.32 12.73 13.92
CA ILE A 428 8.99 13.27 13.55
C ILE A 428 8.71 13.07 12.05
N VAL A 429 9.76 13.15 11.21
CA VAL A 429 9.64 12.94 9.77
C VAL A 429 9.84 11.47 9.44
N ALA A 430 8.85 10.83 8.85
CA ALA A 430 9.03 9.51 8.28
C ALA A 430 9.90 9.62 7.02
N SER A 431 11.14 9.12 7.06
CA SER A 431 12.16 9.30 6.01
C SER A 431 11.77 8.75 4.64
N PHE A 432 10.80 7.85 4.60
CA PHE A 432 10.28 7.27 3.37
C PHE A 432 9.14 8.09 2.75
N SER A 433 8.47 8.94 3.55
CA SER A 433 7.28 9.66 3.07
C SER A 433 7.59 10.55 1.89
N ASN A 434 6.74 10.49 0.87
CA ASN A 434 6.67 11.57 -0.09
C ASN A 434 6.21 12.84 0.62
N PHE A 435 6.60 13.98 0.08
CA PHE A 435 6.32 15.31 0.61
C PHE A 435 6.04 16.29 -0.52
N GLY A 436 5.53 17.46 -0.19
CA GLY A 436 5.27 18.53 -1.14
C GLY A 436 4.56 19.69 -0.43
N LYS A 437 4.91 20.90 -0.79
CA LYS A 437 4.26 22.09 -0.22
C LYS A 437 2.85 22.28 -0.75
N ASN A 438 2.62 21.88 -2.01
CA ASN A 438 1.37 22.11 -2.71
C ASN A 438 0.57 20.83 -2.93
N GLU A 439 1.23 19.65 -2.94
CA GLU A 439 0.63 18.39 -3.33
C GLU A 439 0.41 17.43 -2.16
N VAL A 440 0.86 17.77 -0.96
CA VAL A 440 0.57 17.02 0.28
C VAL A 440 -0.16 17.95 1.24
N ASP A 441 -1.37 17.59 1.62
CA ASP A 441 -2.25 18.44 2.41
C ASP A 441 -1.96 18.34 3.91
N VAL A 442 -1.66 17.14 4.40
CA VAL A 442 -1.46 16.87 5.83
C VAL A 442 -0.54 15.67 6.03
N PHE A 443 0.04 15.56 7.24
CA PHE A 443 0.83 14.42 7.66
C PHE A 443 0.18 13.76 8.89
N ALA A 444 0.15 12.42 8.89
CA ALA A 444 -0.38 11.63 10.00
C ALA A 444 0.61 10.52 10.41
N PRO A 445 0.52 9.98 11.65
CA PRO A 445 1.43 8.95 12.13
C PRO A 445 1.47 7.72 11.21
N GLY A 446 2.65 7.33 10.72
CA GLY A 446 2.83 6.23 9.75
C GLY A 446 4.02 5.31 10.05
N VAL A 447 4.62 5.43 11.23
CA VAL A 447 5.78 4.64 11.65
C VAL A 447 5.40 3.73 12.82
N LYS A 448 5.66 2.43 12.71
CA LYS A 448 5.34 1.43 13.75
C LYS A 448 3.87 1.50 14.20
N ILE A 449 2.96 1.47 13.25
CA ILE A 449 1.52 1.48 13.54
C ILE A 449 1.06 0.05 13.78
N TYR A 450 0.50 -0.19 14.97
CA TYR A 450 -0.03 -1.49 15.36
C TYR A 450 -1.51 -1.60 15.00
N SER A 451 -1.89 -2.66 14.28
CA SER A 451 -3.28 -2.88 13.85
C SER A 451 -3.58 -4.36 13.60
N SER A 452 -4.82 -4.67 13.20
CA SER A 452 -5.23 -6.02 12.78
C SER A 452 -4.46 -6.48 11.54
N ILE A 453 -4.12 -7.76 11.49
CA ILE A 453 -3.52 -8.42 10.34
C ILE A 453 -4.23 -9.75 10.09
N PRO A 454 -4.26 -10.28 8.84
CA PRO A 454 -4.97 -11.52 8.54
C PRO A 454 -4.29 -12.74 9.16
N GLY A 455 -5.04 -13.84 9.23
CA GLY A 455 -4.52 -15.14 9.69
C GLY A 455 -4.88 -15.49 11.12
N GLY A 456 -6.14 -15.32 11.51
CA GLY A 456 -6.69 -15.87 12.75
C GLY A 456 -6.63 -14.93 13.95
N ASN A 457 -7.22 -13.75 13.84
CA ASN A 457 -7.34 -12.79 14.93
C ASN A 457 -5.98 -12.31 15.45
N THR A 458 -5.09 -11.98 14.56
CA THR A 458 -3.73 -11.55 14.84
C THR A 458 -3.55 -10.04 14.62
N TYR A 459 -2.51 -9.48 15.24
CA TYR A 459 -2.22 -8.06 15.21
C TYR A 459 -0.73 -7.85 15.02
N GLY A 460 -0.34 -6.81 14.29
CA GLY A 460 1.05 -6.53 13.99
C GLY A 460 1.34 -5.06 13.71
N ASN A 461 2.63 -4.72 13.69
CA ASN A 461 3.10 -3.40 13.28
C ASN A 461 3.31 -3.36 11.77
N ALA A 462 2.89 -2.26 11.15
CA ALA A 462 3.29 -1.90 9.80
C ALA A 462 3.72 -0.43 9.75
N GLN A 463 4.37 -0.05 8.65
CA GLN A 463 4.79 1.33 8.44
C GLN A 463 4.64 1.71 6.96
N GLY A 464 4.35 2.97 6.71
CA GLY A 464 4.14 3.50 5.36
C GLY A 464 3.16 4.65 5.37
N THR A 465 3.12 5.44 4.28
CA THR A 465 2.03 6.39 4.04
C THR A 465 0.70 5.64 3.84
N LEU A 466 0.78 4.36 3.59
CA LEU A 466 -0.34 3.46 3.37
C LEU A 466 -1.13 3.14 4.65
N SER A 467 -0.50 3.30 5.82
CA SER A 467 -1.14 3.14 7.14
C SER A 467 -1.80 4.44 7.66
N LEU A 468 -1.89 5.49 6.84
CA LEU A 468 -2.05 6.89 7.29
C LEU A 468 -3.46 7.45 7.29
N ILE A 469 -4.47 6.62 7.27
CA ILE A 469 -5.84 7.13 7.27
C ILE A 469 -6.29 7.46 8.69
N HIS A 470 -5.51 8.28 9.35
CA HIS A 470 -5.80 8.79 10.69
C HIS A 470 -6.55 10.14 10.66
N ILE A 471 -7.09 10.54 9.50
CA ILE A 471 -7.81 11.81 9.36
C ILE A 471 -9.30 11.63 9.58
#